data_98c78a0d972cb4b97b6d90dbe5d66b2d
#
_entry.id   98c78a0d972cb4b97b6d90dbe5d66b2d
#
_cell.length_a   1.000
_cell.length_b   1.000
_cell.length_c   1.000
_cell.angle_alpha   90.00
_cell.angle_beta   90.00
_cell.angle_gamma   90.00
#
_symmetry.space_group_name_H-M   'P 1'
#
loop_
_entity.id
_entity.type
_entity.pdbx_description
1 polymer ?
#
loop_
_entity_poly.entity_id
_entity_poly.type
_entity_poly.pdbx_seq_one_letter_code
_entity_poly.pdbx_strand_id
1 'polypeptide(L)'
;MNFELSEEHLMIRQAARDFAQNELKEGVIERDSKCEYPEKQVKRMAELGFLGMTVSTKYGGGGMDTISYALAVEEISKIDNSCSVILSAHNSLACWGIEEYGTEEQKEKFLKPLAIGKKIGAFCLSEPESGSDATQQKTTAIDKGDHYVLNGVKNWITNGLKADIYVVIAQSNLDLGHRGINAFVIDSDTNGISCGPKEDKLGIRSSDTCSVIFQDVIVPKENRLGPEGFGFKYAMKTLEGGRIGIAAQALGLAEGAYEMALEYSKQRKTFGKPLSQHQGIAFKLADMATDIEAARLLVHKSAINKDKNLDYGYSSSMAKLYASEMAMKHTVEAVQIHGGNGFVKEYHVERLMRDAKITQIYEGTSEIQKIIISRKLLK
;
A
#
# COMPACT_ATOMS: atom_id res chain seq x y z
N MET A 1 -24.48 12.62 10.98
CA MET A 1 -23.26 11.92 10.56
C MET A 1 -23.41 10.50 11.08
N ASN A 2 -23.49 9.49 10.23
CA ASN A 2 -23.55 8.09 10.67
C ASN A 2 -22.14 7.50 10.63
N PHE A 3 -21.66 6.98 11.75
CA PHE A 3 -20.35 6.33 11.89
C PHE A 3 -20.46 4.79 11.86
N GLU A 4 -21.69 4.28 11.73
CA GLU A 4 -21.95 2.83 11.70
C GLU A 4 -21.58 2.25 10.34
N LEU A 5 -20.89 1.11 10.39
CA LEU A 5 -20.62 0.30 9.21
C LEU A 5 -21.88 -0.44 8.78
N SER A 6 -22.09 -0.56 7.47
CA SER A 6 -23.18 -1.39 6.93
C SER A 6 -22.95 -2.88 7.22
N GLU A 7 -23.98 -3.70 7.06
CA GLU A 7 -23.85 -5.16 7.16
C GLU A 7 -22.81 -5.70 6.17
N GLU A 8 -22.78 -5.18 4.95
CA GLU A 8 -21.78 -5.55 3.93
C GLU A 8 -20.35 -5.22 4.38
N HIS A 9 -20.10 -4.01 4.92
CA HIS A 9 -18.82 -3.62 5.49
C HIS A 9 -18.38 -4.57 6.62
N LEU A 10 -19.32 -4.96 7.50
CA LEU A 10 -19.05 -5.89 8.59
C LEU A 10 -18.71 -7.30 8.08
N MET A 11 -19.39 -7.76 7.03
CA MET A 11 -19.11 -9.06 6.39
C MET A 11 -17.72 -9.07 5.74
N ILE A 12 -17.35 -8.02 5.02
CA ILE A 12 -16.02 -7.90 4.38
C ILE A 12 -14.92 -7.83 5.44
N ARG A 13 -15.12 -7.02 6.49
CA ARG A 13 -14.20 -6.94 7.63
C ARG A 13 -14.00 -8.32 8.28
N GLN A 14 -15.10 -9.05 8.50
CA GLN A 14 -15.01 -10.39 9.09
C GLN A 14 -14.29 -11.37 8.18
N ALA A 15 -14.58 -11.38 6.87
CA ALA A 15 -13.88 -12.24 5.90
C ALA A 15 -12.37 -11.96 5.87
N ALA A 16 -11.96 -10.70 5.89
CA ALA A 16 -10.56 -10.30 5.93
C ALA A 16 -9.89 -10.71 7.25
N ARG A 17 -10.59 -10.56 8.38
CA ARG A 17 -10.13 -11.01 9.70
C ARG A 17 -9.94 -12.52 9.75
N ASP A 18 -10.92 -13.28 9.27
CA ASP A 18 -10.84 -14.74 9.25
C ASP A 18 -9.68 -15.23 8.40
N PHE A 19 -9.49 -14.64 7.22
CA PHE A 19 -8.33 -14.92 6.38
C PHE A 19 -7.02 -14.60 7.09
N ALA A 20 -6.91 -13.42 7.72
CA ALA A 20 -5.71 -13.00 8.41
C ALA A 20 -5.36 -13.92 9.60
N GLN A 21 -6.35 -14.27 10.43
CA GLN A 21 -6.12 -15.11 11.60
C GLN A 21 -5.88 -16.58 11.25
N ASN A 22 -6.56 -17.13 10.24
CA ASN A 22 -6.52 -18.56 9.95
C ASN A 22 -5.45 -18.91 8.89
N GLU A 23 -5.11 -17.99 7.96
CA GLU A 23 -4.24 -18.31 6.84
C GLU A 23 -2.93 -17.48 6.79
N LEU A 24 -2.89 -16.29 7.44
CA LEU A 24 -1.67 -15.47 7.45
C LEU A 24 -0.84 -15.65 8.73
N LYS A 25 -1.49 -15.77 9.88
CA LYS A 25 -0.83 -15.77 11.19
C LYS A 25 0.18 -16.90 11.31
N GLU A 26 -0.17 -18.10 10.86
CA GLU A 26 0.76 -19.23 10.81
C GLU A 26 1.88 -18.93 9.81
N GLY A 27 3.11 -19.09 10.25
CA GLY A 27 4.32 -18.93 9.44
C GLY A 27 4.72 -17.49 9.12
N VAL A 28 4.01 -16.45 9.59
CA VAL A 28 4.37 -15.04 9.27
C VAL A 28 5.76 -14.65 9.78
N ILE A 29 6.17 -15.11 10.96
CA ILE A 29 7.51 -14.87 11.51
C ILE A 29 8.57 -15.55 10.63
N GLU A 30 8.29 -16.76 10.21
CA GLU A 30 9.22 -17.52 9.35
C GLU A 30 9.36 -16.86 7.97
N ARG A 31 8.26 -16.48 7.33
CA ARG A 31 8.27 -15.76 6.05
C ARG A 31 9.06 -14.45 6.17
N ASP A 32 8.82 -13.65 7.21
CA ASP A 32 9.57 -12.41 7.47
C ASP A 32 11.07 -12.70 7.64
N SER A 33 11.43 -13.68 8.48
CA SER A 33 12.82 -14.04 8.75
C SER A 33 13.57 -14.49 7.50
N LYS A 34 12.93 -15.30 6.66
CA LYS A 34 13.49 -15.82 5.41
C LYS A 34 13.34 -14.85 4.22
N CYS A 35 12.67 -13.72 4.40
CA CYS A 35 12.29 -12.82 3.31
C CYS A 35 11.51 -13.56 2.20
N GLU A 36 10.70 -14.54 2.54
CA GLU A 36 9.99 -15.38 1.59
C GLU A 36 8.70 -14.72 1.12
N TYR A 37 8.53 -14.65 -0.21
CA TYR A 37 7.29 -14.10 -0.79
C TYR A 37 6.09 -15.00 -0.47
N PRO A 38 4.96 -14.46 0.00
CA PRO A 38 3.81 -15.22 0.47
C PRO A 38 2.93 -15.74 -0.68
N GLU A 39 3.47 -16.56 -1.57
CA GLU A 39 2.84 -16.97 -2.82
C GLU A 39 1.48 -17.65 -2.62
N LYS A 40 1.38 -18.54 -1.63
CA LYS A 40 0.13 -19.23 -1.28
C LYS A 40 -0.93 -18.25 -0.79
N GLN A 41 -0.52 -17.31 0.05
CA GLN A 41 -1.39 -16.31 0.63
C GLN A 41 -1.89 -15.31 -0.43
N VAL A 42 -1.02 -14.91 -1.36
CA VAL A 42 -1.40 -14.04 -2.49
C VAL A 42 -2.40 -14.76 -3.41
N LYS A 43 -2.16 -16.02 -3.72
CA LYS A 43 -3.12 -16.83 -4.48
C LYS A 43 -4.46 -16.93 -3.74
N ARG A 44 -4.43 -17.12 -2.43
CA ARG A 44 -5.64 -17.18 -1.63
C ARG A 44 -6.37 -15.83 -1.57
N MET A 45 -5.66 -14.71 -1.50
CA MET A 45 -6.25 -13.38 -1.65
C MET A 45 -6.97 -13.21 -3.00
N ALA A 46 -6.40 -13.73 -4.08
CA ALA A 46 -7.04 -13.74 -5.40
C ALA A 46 -8.36 -14.54 -5.39
N GLU A 47 -8.33 -15.76 -4.85
CA GLU A 47 -9.52 -16.64 -4.74
C GLU A 47 -10.65 -16.01 -3.91
N LEU A 48 -10.29 -15.23 -2.88
CA LEU A 48 -11.23 -14.49 -2.04
C LEU A 48 -11.69 -13.15 -2.64
N GLY A 49 -11.19 -12.78 -3.83
CA GLY A 49 -11.53 -11.54 -4.52
C GLY A 49 -10.85 -10.29 -3.96
N PHE A 50 -9.89 -10.42 -3.05
CA PHE A 50 -9.22 -9.27 -2.46
C PHE A 50 -8.32 -8.52 -3.45
N LEU A 51 -7.83 -9.15 -4.52
CA LEU A 51 -6.98 -8.48 -5.52
C LEU A 51 -7.75 -7.59 -6.51
N GLY A 52 -9.08 -7.69 -6.57
CA GLY A 52 -9.92 -6.84 -7.42
C GLY A 52 -11.06 -6.17 -6.67
N MET A 53 -10.88 -5.87 -5.39
CA MET A 53 -11.98 -5.41 -4.52
C MET A 53 -12.74 -4.22 -5.09
N THR A 54 -12.03 -3.17 -5.48
CA THR A 54 -12.63 -1.92 -5.95
C THR A 54 -12.86 -1.87 -7.45
N VAL A 55 -12.36 -2.85 -8.20
CA VAL A 55 -12.55 -2.92 -9.65
C VAL A 55 -13.98 -3.31 -9.97
N SER A 56 -14.56 -2.66 -10.98
CA SER A 56 -15.92 -2.92 -11.47
C SER A 56 -16.14 -4.40 -11.79
N THR A 57 -17.34 -4.89 -11.46
CA THR A 57 -17.78 -6.25 -11.79
C THR A 57 -17.75 -6.54 -13.31
N LYS A 58 -17.83 -5.50 -14.14
CA LYS A 58 -17.65 -5.61 -15.60
C LYS A 58 -16.33 -6.27 -15.98
N TYR A 59 -15.27 -6.01 -15.21
CA TYR A 59 -13.93 -6.57 -15.45
C TYR A 59 -13.58 -7.72 -14.49
N GLY A 60 -14.59 -8.27 -13.81
CA GLY A 60 -14.42 -9.40 -12.89
C GLY A 60 -13.94 -9.03 -11.49
N GLY A 61 -13.95 -7.76 -11.14
CA GLY A 61 -13.68 -7.29 -9.78
C GLY A 61 -14.90 -7.37 -8.85
N GLY A 62 -14.72 -6.98 -7.59
CA GLY A 62 -15.77 -7.00 -6.56
C GLY A 62 -16.74 -5.82 -6.63
N GLY A 63 -16.36 -4.71 -7.28
CA GLY A 63 -17.15 -3.47 -7.32
C GLY A 63 -17.41 -2.86 -5.94
N MET A 64 -16.56 -3.18 -4.96
CA MET A 64 -16.69 -2.73 -3.58
C MET A 64 -16.26 -1.27 -3.42
N ASP A 65 -16.78 -0.60 -2.41
CA ASP A 65 -16.40 0.77 -2.08
C ASP A 65 -15.02 0.86 -1.39
N THR A 66 -14.53 2.08 -1.22
CA THR A 66 -13.21 2.33 -0.61
C THR A 66 -13.20 2.03 0.88
N ILE A 67 -14.33 2.11 1.58
CA ILE A 67 -14.45 1.68 2.98
C ILE A 67 -14.20 0.17 3.10
N SER A 68 -14.83 -0.65 2.27
CA SER A 68 -14.64 -2.10 2.22
C SER A 68 -13.16 -2.46 2.00
N TYR A 69 -12.51 -1.77 1.06
CA TYR A 69 -11.08 -1.93 0.80
C TYR A 69 -10.22 -1.55 2.02
N ALA A 70 -10.50 -0.40 2.66
CA ALA A 70 -9.75 0.04 3.84
C ALA A 70 -9.89 -0.94 5.01
N LEU A 71 -11.08 -1.49 5.25
CA LEU A 71 -11.33 -2.50 6.28
C LEU A 71 -10.56 -3.80 6.03
N ALA A 72 -10.50 -4.26 4.77
CA ALA A 72 -9.73 -5.45 4.43
C ALA A 72 -8.22 -5.23 4.64
N VAL A 73 -7.69 -4.08 4.19
CA VAL A 73 -6.28 -3.69 4.41
C VAL A 73 -5.98 -3.62 5.90
N GLU A 74 -6.83 -3.00 6.71
CA GLU A 74 -6.70 -2.89 8.16
C GLU A 74 -6.60 -4.27 8.84
N GLU A 75 -7.56 -5.17 8.60
CA GLU A 75 -7.59 -6.49 9.24
C GLU A 75 -6.40 -7.39 8.83
N ILE A 76 -6.00 -7.35 7.56
CA ILE A 76 -4.82 -8.07 7.09
C ILE A 76 -3.55 -7.51 7.72
N SER A 77 -3.46 -6.19 7.87
CA SER A 77 -2.28 -5.51 8.45
C SER A 77 -2.06 -5.81 9.93
N LYS A 78 -3.09 -6.14 10.69
CA LYS A 78 -2.95 -6.58 12.07
C LYS A 78 -2.02 -7.79 12.20
N ILE A 79 -1.96 -8.61 11.15
CA ILE A 79 -1.24 -9.89 11.14
C ILE A 79 -0.03 -9.87 10.21
N ASP A 80 -0.20 -9.49 8.93
CA ASP A 80 0.86 -9.58 7.90
C ASP A 80 0.87 -8.34 6.99
N ASN A 81 1.82 -7.47 7.26
CA ASN A 81 1.97 -6.22 6.51
C ASN A 81 2.59 -6.42 5.13
N SER A 82 3.29 -7.52 4.92
CA SER A 82 3.78 -7.86 3.58
C SER A 82 2.63 -8.25 2.65
N CYS A 83 1.67 -9.04 3.14
CA CYS A 83 0.45 -9.36 2.38
C CYS A 83 -0.41 -8.11 2.17
N SER A 84 -0.52 -7.25 3.19
CA SER A 84 -1.29 -6.02 3.11
C SER A 84 -0.73 -5.04 2.07
N VAL A 85 0.59 -4.83 1.99
CA VAL A 85 1.18 -3.94 0.98
C VAL A 85 1.08 -4.51 -0.43
N ILE A 86 1.18 -5.83 -0.61
CA ILE A 86 0.94 -6.48 -1.90
C ILE A 86 -0.48 -6.20 -2.40
N LEU A 87 -1.47 -6.41 -1.53
CA LEU A 87 -2.88 -6.12 -1.80
C LEU A 87 -3.10 -4.64 -2.10
N SER A 88 -2.54 -3.76 -1.26
CA SER A 88 -2.72 -2.32 -1.40
C SER A 88 -2.13 -1.78 -2.70
N ALA A 89 -0.87 -2.09 -3.01
CA ALA A 89 -0.22 -1.64 -4.24
C ALA A 89 -0.91 -2.18 -5.50
N HIS A 90 -1.36 -3.44 -5.47
CA HIS A 90 -2.08 -4.05 -6.58
C HIS A 90 -3.40 -3.34 -6.87
N ASN A 91 -4.27 -3.15 -5.86
CA ASN A 91 -5.58 -2.52 -6.05
C ASN A 91 -5.46 -1.02 -6.35
N SER A 92 -4.74 -0.27 -5.50
CA SER A 92 -4.77 1.19 -5.51
C SER A 92 -3.81 1.82 -6.51
N LEU A 93 -2.69 1.16 -6.82
CA LEU A 93 -1.67 1.74 -7.69
C LEU A 93 -1.68 1.13 -9.10
N ALA A 94 -1.90 -0.18 -9.23
CA ALA A 94 -1.94 -0.82 -10.54
C ALA A 94 -3.36 -0.84 -11.13
N CYS A 95 -4.35 -1.45 -10.45
CA CYS A 95 -5.69 -1.62 -10.99
C CYS A 95 -6.42 -0.30 -11.17
N TRP A 96 -6.47 0.54 -10.11
CA TRP A 96 -7.27 1.76 -10.12
C TRP A 96 -6.95 2.70 -11.28
N GLY A 97 -5.66 2.93 -11.54
CA GLY A 97 -5.28 3.85 -12.60
C GLY A 97 -5.58 3.33 -14.00
N ILE A 98 -5.50 2.02 -14.23
CA ILE A 98 -5.90 1.40 -15.50
C ILE A 98 -7.43 1.50 -15.66
N GLU A 99 -8.19 1.26 -14.59
CA GLU A 99 -9.65 1.38 -14.63
C GLU A 99 -10.10 2.79 -14.96
N GLU A 100 -9.51 3.78 -14.33
CA GLU A 100 -9.92 5.20 -14.46
C GLU A 100 -9.53 5.80 -15.80
N TYR A 101 -8.34 5.48 -16.32
CA TYR A 101 -7.75 6.17 -17.47
C TYR A 101 -7.46 5.29 -18.67
N GLY A 102 -7.62 3.98 -18.57
CA GLY A 102 -7.41 3.05 -19.68
C GLY A 102 -8.57 3.06 -20.66
N THR A 103 -8.29 2.72 -21.92
CA THR A 103 -9.32 2.41 -22.93
C THR A 103 -9.99 1.07 -22.62
N GLU A 104 -11.11 0.78 -23.27
CA GLU A 104 -11.80 -0.50 -23.10
C GLU A 104 -10.89 -1.70 -23.44
N GLU A 105 -10.09 -1.56 -24.51
CA GLU A 105 -9.13 -2.58 -24.94
C GLU A 105 -8.04 -2.79 -23.89
N GLN A 106 -7.53 -1.71 -23.31
CA GLN A 106 -6.55 -1.78 -22.21
C GLN A 106 -7.14 -2.43 -20.96
N LYS A 107 -8.39 -2.12 -20.62
CA LYS A 107 -9.08 -2.72 -19.46
C LYS A 107 -9.33 -4.20 -19.65
N GLU A 108 -9.79 -4.64 -20.82
CA GLU A 108 -9.96 -6.07 -21.13
C GLU A 108 -8.62 -6.81 -21.12
N LYS A 109 -7.57 -6.22 -21.71
CA LYS A 109 -6.26 -6.84 -21.82
C LYS A 109 -5.48 -6.90 -20.51
N PHE A 110 -5.47 -5.80 -19.74
CA PHE A 110 -4.59 -5.63 -18.58
C PHE A 110 -5.34 -5.62 -17.25
N LEU A 111 -6.46 -4.88 -17.13
CA LEU A 111 -7.18 -4.75 -15.86
C LEU A 111 -7.88 -6.05 -15.47
N LYS A 112 -8.59 -6.67 -16.39
CA LYS A 112 -9.37 -7.87 -16.12
C LYS A 112 -8.55 -9.01 -15.53
N PRO A 113 -7.37 -9.41 -16.07
CA PRO A 113 -6.54 -10.44 -15.45
C PRO A 113 -5.96 -10.01 -14.09
N LEU A 114 -5.75 -8.71 -13.82
CA LEU A 114 -5.38 -8.19 -12.51
C LEU A 114 -6.55 -8.31 -11.54
N ALA A 115 -7.74 -7.88 -11.91
CA ALA A 115 -8.93 -7.85 -11.06
C ALA A 115 -9.33 -9.25 -10.56
N ILE A 116 -9.22 -10.28 -11.42
CA ILE A 116 -9.49 -11.68 -11.02
C ILE A 116 -8.29 -12.35 -10.34
N GLY A 117 -7.19 -11.62 -10.10
CA GLY A 117 -5.98 -12.12 -9.46
C GLY A 117 -5.20 -13.16 -10.24
N LYS A 118 -5.44 -13.28 -11.57
CA LYS A 118 -4.65 -14.14 -12.45
C LYS A 118 -3.26 -13.58 -12.72
N LYS A 119 -3.13 -12.26 -12.70
CA LYS A 119 -1.89 -11.50 -12.86
C LYS A 119 -1.71 -10.55 -11.68
N ILE A 120 -0.46 -10.25 -11.35
CA ILE A 120 -0.09 -9.25 -10.33
C ILE A 120 0.42 -8.00 -11.01
N GLY A 121 0.03 -6.82 -10.48
CA GLY A 121 0.47 -5.52 -10.98
C GLY A 121 1.47 -4.85 -10.07
N ALA A 122 2.36 -4.05 -10.69
CA ALA A 122 3.26 -3.15 -9.99
C ALA A 122 3.24 -1.74 -10.60
N PHE A 123 3.54 -0.74 -9.76
CA PHE A 123 3.56 0.66 -10.14
C PHE A 123 4.99 1.21 -10.10
N CYS A 124 5.52 1.54 -11.27
CA CYS A 124 6.89 1.93 -11.50
C CYS A 124 7.01 3.45 -11.63
N LEU A 125 7.05 4.18 -10.49
CA LEU A 125 7.20 5.64 -10.44
C LEU A 125 8.61 6.04 -10.04
N SER A 126 9.03 5.64 -8.82
CA SER A 126 10.28 6.11 -8.20
C SER A 126 11.52 5.68 -8.98
N GLU A 127 12.56 6.51 -8.95
CA GLU A 127 13.86 6.27 -9.54
C GLU A 127 14.96 6.53 -8.51
N PRO A 128 16.22 6.10 -8.74
CA PRO A 128 17.31 6.35 -7.81
C PRO A 128 17.45 7.82 -7.40
N GLU A 129 17.18 8.75 -8.31
CA GLU A 129 17.30 10.21 -8.10
C GLU A 129 15.93 10.92 -8.00
N SER A 130 14.82 10.22 -8.14
CA SER A 130 13.47 10.79 -8.16
C SER A 130 12.50 10.01 -7.25
N GLY A 131 12.45 10.42 -5.99
CA GLY A 131 11.52 9.92 -4.98
C GLY A 131 10.43 10.96 -4.66
N SER A 132 10.67 11.78 -3.62
CA SER A 132 9.75 12.86 -3.21
C SER A 132 9.56 13.92 -4.30
N ASP A 133 10.59 14.22 -5.08
CA ASP A 133 10.49 15.03 -6.29
C ASP A 133 10.22 14.13 -7.51
N ALA A 134 8.98 13.72 -7.66
CA ALA A 134 8.53 12.86 -8.75
C ALA A 134 8.49 13.57 -10.12
N THR A 135 8.85 14.85 -10.21
CA THR A 135 8.98 15.58 -11.47
C THR A 135 10.31 15.35 -12.19
N GLN A 136 11.33 14.85 -11.48
CA GLN A 136 12.71 14.66 -11.95
C GLN A 136 12.92 13.28 -12.59
N GLN A 137 11.93 12.79 -13.38
CA GLN A 137 12.03 11.48 -14.03
C GLN A 137 13.19 11.45 -15.04
N LYS A 138 14.05 10.43 -14.92
CA LYS A 138 15.17 10.14 -15.83
C LYS A 138 14.87 9.00 -16.81
N THR A 139 13.97 8.08 -16.43
CA THR A 139 13.48 7.05 -17.34
C THR A 139 12.80 7.71 -18.53
N THR A 140 13.28 7.45 -19.73
CA THR A 140 12.77 8.04 -20.97
C THR A 140 11.82 7.12 -21.71
N ALA A 141 10.88 7.69 -22.45
CA ALA A 141 10.00 7.01 -23.37
C ALA A 141 9.98 7.79 -24.70
N ILE A 142 10.93 7.51 -25.59
CA ILE A 142 11.11 8.25 -26.84
C ILE A 142 10.08 7.79 -27.87
N ASP A 143 9.27 8.73 -28.37
CA ASP A 143 8.28 8.49 -29.43
C ASP A 143 8.97 8.20 -30.78
N LYS A 144 8.65 7.08 -31.41
CA LYS A 144 9.13 6.65 -32.71
C LYS A 144 8.05 6.61 -33.79
N GLY A 145 6.89 7.19 -33.49
CA GLY A 145 5.77 7.28 -34.41
C GLY A 145 4.67 6.26 -34.10
N ASP A 146 4.91 4.98 -34.23
CA ASP A 146 3.99 3.88 -33.94
C ASP A 146 4.22 3.24 -32.56
N HIS A 147 5.39 3.46 -31.94
CA HIS A 147 5.75 2.94 -30.63
C HIS A 147 6.60 3.95 -29.85
N TYR A 148 6.80 3.64 -28.57
CA TYR A 148 7.80 4.29 -27.70
C TYR A 148 8.97 3.34 -27.43
N VAL A 149 10.16 3.89 -27.25
CA VAL A 149 11.33 3.14 -26.77
C VAL A 149 11.64 3.62 -25.36
N LEU A 150 11.50 2.71 -24.37
CA LEU A 150 11.76 3.00 -22.97
C LEU A 150 13.18 2.62 -22.56
N ASN A 151 13.86 3.54 -21.86
CA ASN A 151 15.17 3.34 -21.26
C ASN A 151 15.24 3.99 -19.88
N GLY A 152 15.73 3.26 -18.89
CA GLY A 152 15.92 3.77 -17.54
C GLY A 152 15.80 2.71 -16.45
N VAL A 153 15.74 3.19 -15.20
CA VAL A 153 15.66 2.33 -14.01
C VAL A 153 14.61 2.88 -13.05
N LYS A 154 13.68 2.04 -12.65
CA LYS A 154 12.74 2.30 -11.57
C LYS A 154 13.19 1.62 -10.29
N ASN A 155 13.04 2.28 -9.16
CA ASN A 155 13.56 1.81 -7.87
C ASN A 155 12.45 1.66 -6.83
N TRP A 156 12.66 0.78 -5.86
CA TRP A 156 11.73 0.51 -4.76
C TRP A 156 10.36 -0.01 -5.22
N ILE A 157 10.33 -0.82 -6.29
CA ILE A 157 9.09 -1.30 -6.88
C ILE A 157 8.53 -2.49 -6.10
N THR A 158 7.42 -2.26 -5.40
CA THR A 158 6.64 -3.30 -4.74
C THR A 158 6.06 -4.24 -5.80
N ASN A 159 6.12 -5.53 -5.56
CA ASN A 159 5.77 -6.59 -6.51
C ASN A 159 6.70 -6.65 -7.75
N GLY A 160 7.85 -5.96 -7.75
CA GLY A 160 8.68 -5.80 -8.94
C GLY A 160 9.12 -7.11 -9.59
N LEU A 161 9.53 -8.11 -8.79
CA LEU A 161 9.94 -9.44 -9.28
C LEU A 161 8.74 -10.35 -9.62
N LYS A 162 7.59 -10.10 -9.02
CA LYS A 162 6.41 -10.97 -9.08
C LYS A 162 5.30 -10.44 -9.98
N ALA A 163 5.40 -9.18 -10.39
CA ALA A 163 4.41 -8.58 -11.27
C ALA A 163 4.45 -9.16 -12.68
N ASP A 164 3.27 -9.40 -13.22
CA ASP A 164 3.05 -9.74 -14.62
C ASP A 164 2.81 -8.48 -15.47
N ILE A 165 2.39 -7.38 -14.82
CA ILE A 165 2.04 -6.13 -15.48
C ILE A 165 2.66 -4.97 -14.72
N TYR A 166 3.37 -4.09 -15.44
CA TYR A 166 3.91 -2.85 -14.92
C TYR A 166 3.11 -1.65 -15.42
N VAL A 167 2.74 -0.74 -14.51
CA VAL A 167 2.34 0.62 -14.84
C VAL A 167 3.57 1.51 -14.68
N VAL A 168 4.10 2.04 -15.79
CA VAL A 168 5.39 2.75 -15.83
C VAL A 168 5.17 4.21 -16.12
N ILE A 169 5.75 5.07 -15.28
CA ILE A 169 5.78 6.53 -15.50
C ILE A 169 7.13 6.88 -16.12
N ALA A 170 7.13 7.53 -17.29
CA ALA A 170 8.36 7.85 -18.00
C ALA A 170 8.28 9.20 -18.74
N GLN A 171 9.43 9.84 -18.93
CA GLN A 171 9.59 11.14 -19.56
C GLN A 171 9.74 10.99 -21.06
N SER A 172 8.84 11.59 -21.83
CA SER A 172 8.89 11.58 -23.30
C SER A 172 9.45 12.87 -23.90
N ASN A 173 9.37 13.99 -23.17
CA ASN A 173 9.86 15.28 -23.63
C ASN A 173 10.30 16.16 -22.46
N LEU A 174 11.61 16.23 -22.24
CA LEU A 174 12.22 17.00 -21.13
C LEU A 174 11.92 18.50 -21.19
N ASP A 175 11.78 19.08 -22.38
CA ASP A 175 11.52 20.51 -22.54
C ASP A 175 10.16 20.94 -22.00
N LEU A 176 9.23 19.99 -21.90
CA LEU A 176 7.91 20.21 -21.34
C LEU A 176 7.85 19.98 -19.80
N GLY A 177 8.96 19.63 -19.17
CA GLY A 177 9.02 19.31 -17.74
C GLY A 177 8.01 18.20 -17.36
N HIS A 178 7.24 18.39 -16.30
CA HIS A 178 6.25 17.40 -15.86
C HIS A 178 5.13 17.14 -16.88
N ARG A 179 4.91 18.04 -17.84
CA ARG A 179 3.94 17.87 -18.94
C ARG A 179 4.45 16.97 -20.06
N GLY A 180 5.74 16.61 -20.03
CA GLY A 180 6.32 15.62 -20.94
C GLY A 180 6.28 14.19 -20.39
N ILE A 181 5.78 14.00 -19.17
CA ILE A 181 5.70 12.68 -18.51
C ILE A 181 4.43 11.95 -18.98
N ASN A 182 4.59 10.68 -19.35
CA ASN A 182 3.53 9.77 -19.77
C ASN A 182 3.44 8.56 -18.83
N ALA A 183 2.29 7.88 -18.83
CA ALA A 183 2.07 6.61 -18.17
C ALA A 183 1.86 5.51 -19.20
N PHE A 184 2.43 4.32 -18.96
CA PHE A 184 2.35 3.17 -19.85
C PHE A 184 1.97 1.92 -19.07
N VAL A 185 1.21 1.02 -19.70
CA VAL A 185 0.95 -0.33 -19.18
C VAL A 185 1.70 -1.35 -20.04
N ILE A 186 2.50 -2.21 -19.41
CA ILE A 186 3.47 -3.07 -20.09
C ILE A 186 3.45 -4.46 -19.44
N ASP A 187 3.40 -5.53 -20.25
CA ASP A 187 3.62 -6.90 -19.78
C ASP A 187 5.08 -7.07 -19.31
N SER A 188 5.30 -7.72 -18.17
CA SER A 188 6.64 -7.85 -17.56
C SER A 188 7.61 -8.72 -18.37
N ASP A 189 7.11 -9.58 -19.25
CA ASP A 189 7.87 -10.41 -20.15
C ASP A 189 8.30 -9.72 -21.46
N THR A 190 8.03 -8.41 -21.59
CA THR A 190 8.46 -7.62 -22.74
C THR A 190 9.99 -7.57 -22.83
N ASN A 191 10.52 -7.84 -24.02
CA ASN A 191 11.96 -7.83 -24.26
C ASN A 191 12.61 -6.51 -23.83
N GLY A 192 13.76 -6.60 -23.15
CA GLY A 192 14.49 -5.45 -22.62
C GLY A 192 14.13 -5.09 -21.17
N ILE A 193 13.16 -5.78 -20.56
CA ILE A 193 12.85 -5.62 -19.14
C ILE A 193 13.64 -6.63 -18.32
N SER A 194 14.23 -6.17 -17.22
CA SER A 194 14.87 -7.01 -16.21
C SER A 194 14.69 -6.43 -14.83
N CYS A 195 14.86 -7.26 -13.80
CA CYS A 195 14.77 -6.82 -12.40
C CYS A 195 16.12 -6.98 -11.70
N GLY A 196 16.42 -6.04 -10.82
CA GLY A 196 17.52 -6.17 -9.88
C GLY A 196 17.20 -7.18 -8.77
N PRO A 197 18.15 -7.43 -7.87
CA PRO A 197 17.92 -8.32 -6.73
C PRO A 197 16.86 -7.74 -5.80
N LYS A 198 16.18 -8.63 -5.04
CA LYS A 198 15.28 -8.24 -3.98
C LYS A 198 16.02 -7.45 -2.90
N GLU A 199 15.45 -6.33 -2.48
CA GLU A 199 16.01 -5.48 -1.43
C GLU A 199 15.98 -6.17 -0.06
N ASP A 200 17.08 -6.08 0.70
CA ASP A 200 17.12 -6.47 2.10
C ASP A 200 16.60 -5.32 2.98
N LYS A 201 15.36 -5.45 3.42
CA LYS A 201 14.60 -4.36 4.06
C LYS A 201 14.53 -4.51 5.57
N LEU A 202 14.37 -3.39 6.26
CA LEU A 202 14.11 -3.33 7.70
C LEU A 202 12.83 -4.09 8.09
N GLY A 203 11.72 -3.83 7.39
CA GLY A 203 10.39 -4.41 7.62
C GLY A 203 9.71 -4.81 6.31
N ILE A 204 8.48 -5.30 6.41
CA ILE A 204 7.72 -5.88 5.28
C ILE A 204 8.58 -6.82 4.43
N ARG A 205 9.39 -7.64 5.09
CA ARG A 205 10.50 -8.38 4.47
C ARG A 205 10.01 -9.47 3.51
N SER A 206 8.81 -9.99 3.71
CA SER A 206 8.18 -10.98 2.83
C SER A 206 7.63 -10.36 1.55
N SER A 207 7.35 -9.05 1.51
CA SER A 207 7.01 -8.36 0.28
C SER A 207 8.25 -8.28 -0.63
N ASP A 208 8.05 -8.53 -1.89
CA ASP A 208 9.04 -8.34 -2.92
C ASP A 208 9.17 -6.83 -3.22
N THR A 209 10.39 -6.36 -3.26
CA THR A 209 10.72 -4.97 -3.64
C THR A 209 12.07 -5.01 -4.34
N CYS A 210 12.14 -4.46 -5.56
CA CYS A 210 13.38 -4.44 -6.34
C CYS A 210 13.44 -3.20 -7.26
N SER A 211 14.54 -3.05 -7.97
CA SER A 211 14.61 -2.18 -9.14
C SER A 211 14.07 -2.89 -10.38
N VAL A 212 13.42 -2.14 -11.29
CA VAL A 212 13.00 -2.61 -12.62
C VAL A 212 13.76 -1.80 -13.66
N ILE A 213 14.44 -2.49 -14.56
CA ILE A 213 15.38 -1.93 -15.54
C ILE A 213 14.75 -2.08 -16.94
N PHE A 214 14.74 -1.00 -17.68
CA PHE A 214 14.26 -0.93 -19.06
C PHE A 214 15.43 -0.59 -19.98
N GLN A 215 15.69 -1.47 -20.96
CA GLN A 215 16.75 -1.30 -21.94
C GLN A 215 16.18 -1.54 -23.34
N ASP A 216 16.02 -0.46 -24.08
CA ASP A 216 15.44 -0.43 -25.42
C ASP A 216 14.08 -1.16 -25.53
N VAL A 217 13.25 -0.99 -24.50
CA VAL A 217 11.93 -1.65 -24.43
C VAL A 217 10.98 -1.00 -25.41
N ILE A 218 10.49 -1.78 -26.37
CA ILE A 218 9.49 -1.31 -27.34
C ILE A 218 8.10 -1.42 -26.74
N VAL A 219 7.42 -0.27 -26.64
CA VAL A 219 6.07 -0.16 -26.09
C VAL A 219 5.14 0.42 -27.14
N PRO A 220 4.13 -0.36 -27.61
CA PRO A 220 3.13 0.14 -28.57
C PRO A 220 2.43 1.42 -28.09
N LYS A 221 2.06 2.28 -29.01
CA LYS A 221 1.36 3.55 -28.67
C LYS A 221 0.05 3.33 -27.92
N GLU A 222 -0.64 2.29 -28.25
CA GLU A 222 -1.89 1.89 -27.60
C GLU A 222 -1.72 1.45 -26.14
N ASN A 223 -0.50 1.25 -25.66
CA ASN A 223 -0.22 0.95 -24.27
C ASN A 223 -0.01 2.20 -23.38
N ARG A 224 -0.10 3.42 -23.97
CA ARG A 224 -0.08 4.66 -23.18
C ARG A 224 -1.43 4.85 -22.49
N LEU A 225 -1.38 5.07 -21.16
CA LEU A 225 -2.55 5.34 -20.33
C LEU A 225 -2.89 6.83 -20.31
N GLY A 226 -4.09 7.15 -20.75
CA GLY A 226 -4.56 8.52 -20.84
C GLY A 226 -3.92 9.34 -21.99
N PRO A 227 -4.22 10.65 -22.08
CA PRO A 227 -3.69 11.53 -23.13
C PRO A 227 -2.18 11.78 -22.95
N GLU A 228 -1.54 12.27 -24.00
CA GLU A 228 -0.12 12.63 -23.96
C GLU A 228 0.15 13.72 -22.92
N GLY A 229 1.27 13.58 -22.19
CA GLY A 229 1.65 14.51 -21.12
C GLY A 229 0.85 14.37 -19.83
N PHE A 230 -0.01 13.35 -19.72
CA PHE A 230 -0.87 13.14 -18.56
C PHE A 230 -0.22 12.34 -17.43
N GLY A 231 0.95 11.70 -17.67
CA GLY A 231 1.54 10.72 -16.75
C GLY A 231 1.83 11.24 -15.34
N PHE A 232 2.28 12.50 -15.21
CA PHE A 232 2.46 13.09 -13.88
C PHE A 232 1.15 13.24 -13.12
N LYS A 233 0.10 13.73 -13.80
CA LYS A 233 -1.25 13.85 -13.21
C LYS A 233 -1.83 12.48 -12.87
N TYR A 234 -1.63 11.49 -13.75
CA TYR A 234 -1.98 10.09 -13.51
C TYR A 234 -1.33 9.60 -12.20
N ALA A 235 -0.02 9.75 -12.06
CA ALA A 235 0.71 9.30 -10.88
C ALA A 235 0.22 9.99 -9.58
N MET A 236 0.01 11.31 -9.63
CA MET A 236 -0.47 12.05 -8.44
C MET A 236 -1.86 11.62 -8.02
N LYS A 237 -2.78 11.39 -8.97
CA LYS A 237 -4.14 10.91 -8.70
C LYS A 237 -4.15 9.48 -8.16
N THR A 238 -3.32 8.61 -8.72
CA THR A 238 -3.11 7.25 -8.22
C THR A 238 -2.64 7.27 -6.75
N LEU A 239 -1.64 8.09 -6.43
CA LEU A 239 -1.13 8.21 -5.06
C LEU A 239 -2.14 8.85 -4.08
N GLU A 240 -3.05 9.72 -4.53
CA GLU A 240 -4.12 10.23 -3.65
C GLU A 240 -4.99 9.08 -3.10
N GLY A 241 -5.33 8.11 -3.95
CA GLY A 241 -6.06 6.90 -3.56
C GLY A 241 -5.22 5.93 -2.74
N GLY A 242 -3.97 5.72 -3.14
CA GLY A 242 -3.03 4.83 -2.45
C GLY A 242 -2.78 5.22 -1.00
N ARG A 243 -2.73 6.52 -0.68
CA ARG A 243 -2.59 7.01 0.69
C ARG A 243 -3.67 6.52 1.65
N ILE A 244 -4.88 6.25 1.17
CA ILE A 244 -5.97 5.67 1.99
C ILE A 244 -5.58 4.24 2.38
N GLY A 245 -5.07 3.45 1.44
CA GLY A 245 -4.58 2.09 1.70
C GLY A 245 -3.43 2.07 2.71
N ILE A 246 -2.45 2.98 2.56
CA ILE A 246 -1.33 3.07 3.52
C ILE A 246 -1.78 3.56 4.89
N ALA A 247 -2.75 4.46 4.96
CA ALA A 247 -3.33 4.89 6.24
C ALA A 247 -4.07 3.74 6.94
N ALA A 248 -4.83 2.93 6.19
CA ALA A 248 -5.49 1.72 6.70
C ALA A 248 -4.48 0.65 7.13
N GLN A 249 -3.38 0.47 6.38
CA GLN A 249 -2.29 -0.42 6.75
C GLN A 249 -1.62 0.01 8.06
N ALA A 250 -1.28 1.28 8.20
CA ALA A 250 -0.68 1.82 9.41
C ALA A 250 -1.62 1.69 10.63
N LEU A 251 -2.93 1.91 10.42
CA LEU A 251 -3.97 1.70 11.42
C LEU A 251 -4.00 0.24 11.88
N GLY A 252 -4.07 -0.71 10.96
CA GLY A 252 -4.06 -2.15 11.28
C GLY A 252 -2.79 -2.59 12.01
N LEU A 253 -1.62 -2.07 11.60
CA LEU A 253 -0.35 -2.28 12.30
C LEU A 253 -0.41 -1.87 13.78
N ALA A 254 -0.88 -0.65 14.03
CA ALA A 254 -1.00 -0.14 15.39
C ALA A 254 -2.01 -0.94 16.22
N GLU A 255 -3.15 -1.29 15.63
CA GLU A 255 -4.18 -2.07 16.31
C GLU A 255 -3.69 -3.48 16.63
N GLY A 256 -3.01 -4.17 15.70
CA GLY A 256 -2.41 -5.48 15.97
C GLY A 256 -1.38 -5.43 17.10
N ALA A 257 -0.53 -4.40 17.13
CA ALA A 257 0.43 -4.20 18.22
C ALA A 257 -0.27 -3.90 19.56
N TYR A 258 -1.33 -3.10 19.53
CA TYR A 258 -2.15 -2.79 20.70
C TYR A 258 -2.84 -4.04 21.26
N GLU A 259 -3.50 -4.84 20.42
CA GLU A 259 -4.18 -6.07 20.84
C GLU A 259 -3.20 -7.04 21.53
N MET A 260 -1.99 -7.20 20.96
CA MET A 260 -0.95 -8.04 21.56
C MET A 260 -0.44 -7.49 22.89
N ALA A 261 -0.21 -6.17 22.96
CA ALA A 261 0.25 -5.53 24.20
C ALA A 261 -0.82 -5.59 25.30
N LEU A 262 -2.09 -5.40 24.94
CA LEU A 262 -3.21 -5.51 25.86
C LEU A 262 -3.32 -6.91 26.45
N GLU A 263 -3.28 -7.94 25.61
CA GLU A 263 -3.38 -9.32 26.06
C GLU A 263 -2.17 -9.73 26.91
N TYR A 264 -0.95 -9.41 26.47
CA TYR A 264 0.26 -9.68 27.22
C TYR A 264 0.23 -8.98 28.59
N SER A 265 -0.26 -7.76 28.68
CA SER A 265 -0.33 -6.99 29.92
C SER A 265 -1.27 -7.60 30.97
N LYS A 266 -2.31 -8.33 30.54
CA LYS A 266 -3.23 -9.06 31.44
C LYS A 266 -2.62 -10.33 32.00
N GLN A 267 -1.75 -10.99 31.23
CA GLN A 267 -1.15 -12.28 31.60
C GLN A 267 0.15 -12.11 32.39
N ARG A 268 1.04 -11.21 31.95
CA ARG A 268 2.36 -10.99 32.56
C ARG A 268 2.23 -10.31 33.92
N LYS A 269 2.84 -10.88 34.93
CA LYS A 269 2.87 -10.33 36.31
C LYS A 269 4.25 -9.80 36.66
N THR A 270 4.27 -8.64 37.33
CA THR A 270 5.46 -8.03 37.96
C THR A 270 5.03 -7.37 39.26
N PHE A 271 5.92 -7.37 40.27
CA PHE A 271 5.61 -6.82 41.60
C PHE A 271 4.28 -7.35 42.20
N GLY A 272 4.00 -8.62 41.99
CA GLY A 272 2.84 -9.32 42.58
C GLY A 272 1.49 -9.13 41.87
N LYS A 273 1.42 -8.37 40.75
CA LYS A 273 0.17 -8.10 40.00
C LYS A 273 0.39 -8.07 38.48
N PRO A 274 -0.69 -8.25 37.66
CA PRO A 274 -0.61 -8.11 36.24
C PRO A 274 -0.07 -6.75 35.79
N LEU A 275 0.62 -6.68 34.66
CA LEU A 275 1.12 -5.42 34.10
C LEU A 275 -0.01 -4.40 33.89
N SER A 276 -1.18 -4.84 33.46
CA SER A 276 -2.37 -3.99 33.25
C SER A 276 -2.86 -3.28 34.50
N GLN A 277 -2.47 -3.74 35.71
CA GLN A 277 -2.80 -3.11 36.99
C GLN A 277 -1.79 -2.05 37.43
N HIS A 278 -0.70 -1.85 36.66
CA HIS A 278 0.22 -0.75 36.89
C HIS A 278 -0.26 0.47 36.10
N GLN A 279 -0.51 1.58 36.78
CA GLN A 279 -1.09 2.80 36.21
C GLN A 279 -0.33 3.28 34.96
N GLY A 280 1.02 3.24 34.97
CA GLY A 280 1.82 3.65 33.83
C GLY A 280 1.59 2.79 32.57
N ILE A 281 1.29 1.50 32.73
CA ILE A 281 0.92 0.60 31.61
C ILE A 281 -0.52 0.85 31.18
N ALA A 282 -1.45 0.99 32.13
CA ALA A 282 -2.86 1.26 31.84
C ALA A 282 -3.04 2.57 31.03
N PHE A 283 -2.28 3.61 31.37
CA PHE A 283 -2.31 4.88 30.63
C PHE A 283 -1.77 4.74 29.20
N LYS A 284 -0.66 4.02 28.99
CA LYS A 284 -0.16 3.73 27.64
C LYS A 284 -1.21 3.03 26.78
N LEU A 285 -1.89 2.02 27.34
CA LEU A 285 -2.95 1.30 26.61
C LEU A 285 -4.16 2.19 26.31
N ALA A 286 -4.52 3.12 27.20
CA ALA A 286 -5.58 4.09 26.95
C ALA A 286 -5.22 5.09 25.85
N ASP A 287 -3.98 5.59 25.84
CA ASP A 287 -3.47 6.45 24.76
C ASP A 287 -3.46 5.73 23.41
N MET A 288 -2.99 4.48 23.39
CA MET A 288 -2.99 3.64 22.17
C MET A 288 -4.40 3.48 21.61
N ALA A 289 -5.37 3.10 22.46
CA ALA A 289 -6.76 2.92 22.05
C ALA A 289 -7.37 4.22 21.49
N THR A 290 -7.10 5.36 22.13
CA THR A 290 -7.62 6.67 21.72
C THR A 290 -7.04 7.11 20.37
N ASP A 291 -5.73 7.01 20.20
CA ASP A 291 -5.04 7.39 18.97
C ASP A 291 -5.45 6.48 17.79
N ILE A 292 -5.65 5.19 18.01
CA ILE A 292 -6.14 4.23 17.02
C ILE A 292 -7.53 4.61 16.53
N GLU A 293 -8.44 4.96 17.44
CA GLU A 293 -9.81 5.37 17.06
C GLU A 293 -9.80 6.69 16.28
N ALA A 294 -8.97 7.64 16.68
CA ALA A 294 -8.80 8.89 15.93
C ALA A 294 -8.26 8.65 14.51
N ALA A 295 -7.28 7.74 14.36
CA ALA A 295 -6.77 7.34 13.04
C ALA A 295 -7.85 6.67 12.18
N ARG A 296 -8.66 5.77 12.77
CA ARG A 296 -9.76 5.07 12.09
C ARG A 296 -10.76 6.06 11.51
N LEU A 297 -11.16 7.05 12.29
CA LEU A 297 -12.08 8.10 11.84
C LEU A 297 -11.52 8.91 10.66
N LEU A 298 -10.22 9.22 10.65
CA LEU A 298 -9.57 9.91 9.54
C LEU A 298 -9.50 9.02 8.28
N VAL A 299 -9.19 7.73 8.42
CA VAL A 299 -9.17 6.76 7.32
C VAL A 299 -10.55 6.63 6.71
N HIS A 300 -11.58 6.36 7.52
CA HIS A 300 -12.94 6.20 7.05
C HIS A 300 -13.47 7.50 6.39
N LYS A 301 -13.20 8.67 6.97
CA LYS A 301 -13.55 9.96 6.35
C LYS A 301 -12.94 10.10 4.96
N SER A 302 -11.68 9.72 4.81
CA SER A 302 -10.97 9.82 3.53
C SER A 302 -11.55 8.86 2.49
N ALA A 303 -11.86 7.62 2.89
CA ALA A 303 -12.50 6.62 2.04
C ALA A 303 -13.90 7.07 1.58
N ILE A 304 -14.74 7.53 2.50
CA ILE A 304 -16.08 8.08 2.18
C ILE A 304 -15.99 9.27 1.21
N ASN A 305 -15.01 10.15 1.40
CA ASN A 305 -14.84 11.28 0.48
C ASN A 305 -14.53 10.80 -0.94
N LYS A 306 -13.69 9.77 -1.09
CA LYS A 306 -13.38 9.18 -2.39
C LYS A 306 -14.62 8.55 -3.02
N ASP A 307 -15.38 7.73 -2.28
CA ASP A 307 -16.60 7.06 -2.78
C ASP A 307 -17.68 8.06 -3.20
N LYS A 308 -17.72 9.23 -2.56
CA LYS A 308 -18.62 10.34 -2.92
C LYS A 308 -18.07 11.28 -4.00
N ASN A 309 -16.93 10.96 -4.62
CA ASN A 309 -16.25 11.80 -5.60
C ASN A 309 -15.98 13.24 -5.08
N LEU A 310 -15.72 13.40 -3.78
CA LEU A 310 -15.30 14.66 -3.17
C LEU A 310 -13.78 14.83 -3.30
N ASP A 311 -13.26 16.05 -3.01
CA ASP A 311 -11.82 16.29 -2.91
C ASP A 311 -11.23 15.52 -1.70
N TYR A 312 -10.74 14.31 -1.97
CA TYR A 312 -10.19 13.43 -0.94
C TYR A 312 -8.67 13.53 -0.79
N GLY A 313 -7.95 14.17 -1.70
CA GLY A 313 -6.48 14.28 -1.64
C GLY A 313 -5.97 14.94 -0.36
N TYR A 314 -6.71 15.94 0.14
CA TYR A 314 -6.41 16.57 1.43
C TYR A 314 -6.67 15.63 2.62
N SER A 315 -7.83 15.00 2.67
CA SER A 315 -8.19 14.08 3.77
C SER A 315 -7.32 12.81 3.77
N SER A 316 -6.95 12.26 2.59
CA SER A 316 -6.06 11.11 2.50
C SER A 316 -4.64 11.42 2.99
N SER A 317 -4.16 12.65 2.72
CA SER A 317 -2.87 13.10 3.27
C SER A 317 -2.90 13.25 4.79
N MET A 318 -3.99 13.78 5.37
CA MET A 318 -4.15 13.84 6.83
C MET A 318 -4.24 12.46 7.47
N ALA A 319 -5.03 11.56 6.88
CA ALA A 319 -5.18 10.19 7.36
C ALA A 319 -3.83 9.45 7.35
N LYS A 320 -3.10 9.53 6.24
CA LYS A 320 -1.80 8.87 6.08
C LYS A 320 -0.76 9.44 7.05
N LEU A 321 -0.68 10.75 7.19
CA LEU A 321 0.24 11.40 8.12
C LEU A 321 -0.04 10.94 9.55
N TYR A 322 -1.28 11.09 10.00
CA TYR A 322 -1.64 10.75 11.38
C TYR A 322 -1.45 9.26 11.67
N ALA A 323 -1.99 8.37 10.82
CA ALA A 323 -1.92 6.94 11.03
C ALA A 323 -0.48 6.41 11.04
N SER A 324 0.40 6.89 10.14
CA SER A 324 1.79 6.44 10.08
C SER A 324 2.63 6.90 11.28
N GLU A 325 2.45 8.12 11.76
CA GLU A 325 3.14 8.62 12.96
C GLU A 325 2.64 7.89 14.22
N MET A 326 1.33 7.69 14.32
CA MET A 326 0.67 6.95 15.39
C MET A 326 1.13 5.47 15.40
N ALA A 327 1.20 4.81 14.24
CA ALA A 327 1.64 3.43 14.14
C ALA A 327 3.08 3.26 14.62
N MET A 328 3.99 4.14 14.23
CA MET A 328 5.38 4.09 14.68
C MET A 328 5.48 4.28 16.19
N LYS A 329 4.75 5.26 16.77
CA LYS A 329 4.68 5.52 18.21
C LYS A 329 4.20 4.28 18.98
N HIS A 330 3.08 3.71 18.56
CA HIS A 330 2.41 2.65 19.34
C HIS A 330 3.01 1.26 19.15
N THR A 331 3.62 0.97 18.02
CA THR A 331 4.39 -0.28 17.86
C THR A 331 5.65 -0.28 18.72
N VAL A 332 6.32 0.87 18.89
CA VAL A 332 7.43 1.03 19.86
C VAL A 332 6.95 0.83 21.30
N GLU A 333 5.79 1.41 21.66
CA GLU A 333 5.21 1.24 22.97
C GLU A 333 4.78 -0.22 23.25
N ALA A 334 4.29 -0.93 22.24
CA ALA A 334 3.96 -2.35 22.35
C ALA A 334 5.21 -3.21 22.67
N VAL A 335 6.32 -2.94 21.99
CA VAL A 335 7.62 -3.57 22.31
C VAL A 335 8.02 -3.25 23.76
N GLN A 336 7.89 -1.99 24.19
CA GLN A 336 8.22 -1.57 25.55
C GLN A 336 7.34 -2.25 26.60
N ILE A 337 6.04 -2.44 26.36
CA ILE A 337 5.13 -3.15 27.27
C ILE A 337 5.52 -4.63 27.41
N HIS A 338 5.98 -5.25 26.32
CA HIS A 338 6.49 -6.64 26.37
C HIS A 338 7.84 -6.76 27.07
N GLY A 339 8.61 -5.66 27.24
CA GLY A 339 9.92 -5.67 27.87
C GLY A 339 10.91 -6.54 27.08
N GLY A 340 11.71 -7.36 27.77
CA GLY A 340 12.67 -8.25 27.11
C GLY A 340 12.04 -9.19 26.06
N ASN A 341 10.82 -9.66 26.31
CA ASN A 341 10.08 -10.49 25.34
C ASN A 341 9.72 -9.73 24.05
N GLY A 342 9.53 -8.41 24.12
CA GLY A 342 9.28 -7.60 22.93
C GLY A 342 10.50 -7.39 22.05
N PHE A 343 11.69 -7.70 22.54
CA PHE A 343 12.96 -7.52 21.83
C PHE A 343 13.44 -8.80 21.10
N VAL A 344 12.75 -9.92 21.28
CA VAL A 344 13.09 -11.19 20.62
C VAL A 344 12.11 -11.52 19.52
N LYS A 345 12.61 -12.12 18.43
CA LYS A 345 11.86 -12.38 17.19
C LYS A 345 10.71 -13.39 17.33
N GLU A 346 10.64 -14.12 18.44
CA GLU A 346 9.55 -15.02 18.77
C GLU A 346 8.21 -14.31 19.03
N TYR A 347 8.27 -13.00 19.35
CA TYR A 347 7.11 -12.16 19.59
C TYR A 347 6.88 -11.21 18.41
N HIS A 348 5.65 -11.19 17.90
CA HIS A 348 5.29 -10.42 16.69
C HIS A 348 5.50 -8.90 16.80
N VAL A 349 5.48 -8.34 18.01
CA VAL A 349 5.50 -6.89 18.23
C VAL A 349 6.76 -6.22 17.67
N GLU A 350 7.95 -6.90 17.71
CA GLU A 350 9.16 -6.35 17.11
C GLU A 350 9.06 -6.23 15.58
N ARG A 351 8.42 -7.23 14.95
CA ARG A 351 8.19 -7.22 13.50
C ARG A 351 7.25 -6.08 13.11
N LEU A 352 6.14 -5.89 13.84
CA LEU A 352 5.21 -4.80 13.61
C LEU A 352 5.88 -3.42 13.74
N MET A 353 6.80 -3.27 14.69
CA MET A 353 7.60 -2.04 14.84
C MET A 353 8.50 -1.80 13.61
N ARG A 354 9.18 -2.83 13.09
CA ARG A 354 10.00 -2.72 11.88
C ARG A 354 9.15 -2.39 10.65
N ASP A 355 8.00 -3.04 10.53
CA ASP A 355 7.05 -2.83 9.44
C ASP A 355 6.43 -1.43 9.46
N ALA A 356 6.19 -0.86 10.65
CA ALA A 356 5.57 0.45 10.79
C ALA A 356 6.41 1.57 10.15
N LYS A 357 7.74 1.45 10.17
CA LYS A 357 8.61 2.53 9.71
C LYS A 357 8.39 2.91 8.24
N ILE A 358 8.12 1.95 7.37
CA ILE A 358 7.93 2.24 5.95
C ILE A 358 6.68 3.07 5.69
N THR A 359 5.65 2.98 6.55
CA THR A 359 4.41 3.75 6.39
C THR A 359 4.61 5.26 6.48
N GLN A 360 5.69 5.72 7.13
CA GLN A 360 6.10 7.13 7.15
C GLN A 360 6.82 7.57 5.87
N ILE A 361 7.27 6.63 5.02
CA ILE A 361 8.20 6.91 3.91
C ILE A 361 7.50 6.77 2.56
N TYR A 362 6.96 5.60 2.22
CA TYR A 362 6.42 5.36 0.88
C TYR A 362 5.07 6.06 0.63
N GLU A 363 4.67 6.13 -0.64
CA GLU A 363 3.49 6.87 -1.14
C GLU A 363 3.45 8.34 -0.69
N GLY A 364 4.63 8.93 -0.58
CA GLY A 364 4.88 10.27 -0.08
C GLY A 364 5.21 10.30 1.40
N THR A 365 6.42 10.77 1.73
CA THR A 365 6.90 10.85 3.12
C THR A 365 5.98 11.70 4.00
N SER A 366 6.14 11.62 5.33
CA SER A 366 5.43 12.48 6.28
C SER A 366 5.60 13.98 5.93
N GLU A 367 6.79 14.38 5.43
CA GLU A 367 7.06 15.75 4.98
C GLU A 367 6.24 16.11 3.75
N ILE A 368 6.12 15.20 2.78
CA ILE A 368 5.28 15.39 1.58
C ILE A 368 3.80 15.54 1.98
N GLN A 369 3.30 14.74 2.94
CA GLN A 369 1.94 14.92 3.44
C GLN A 369 1.74 16.31 4.06
N LYS A 370 2.70 16.77 4.87
CA LYS A 370 2.68 18.13 5.46
C LYS A 370 2.69 19.23 4.39
N ILE A 371 3.48 19.06 3.32
CA ILE A 371 3.49 20.00 2.18
C ILE A 371 2.12 20.04 1.49
N ILE A 372 1.49 18.90 1.24
CA ILE A 372 0.17 18.85 0.59
C ILE A 372 -0.89 19.52 1.48
N ILE A 373 -0.89 19.20 2.76
CA ILE A 373 -1.82 19.77 3.75
C ILE A 373 -1.63 21.30 3.85
N SER A 374 -0.40 21.76 4.02
CA SER A 374 -0.10 23.21 4.17
C SER A 374 -0.47 24.00 2.92
N ARG A 375 -0.19 23.46 1.71
CA ARG A 375 -0.59 24.10 0.45
C ARG A 375 -2.11 24.28 0.32
N LYS A 376 -2.90 23.39 0.91
CA LYS A 376 -4.36 23.49 0.88
C LYS A 376 -4.86 24.51 1.91
N LEU A 377 -4.19 24.59 3.07
CA LEU A 377 -4.55 25.53 4.15
C LEU A 377 -4.18 26.99 3.83
N LEU A 378 -3.09 27.19 3.09
CA LEU A 378 -2.53 28.53 2.82
C LEU A 378 -2.95 29.13 1.47
N LYS A 379 -3.86 28.47 0.75
CA LYS A 379 -4.55 29.00 -0.45
C LYS A 379 -5.78 29.81 -0.04
#